data_3e48564a21dcf0bb1d4d96c27b98b009
#
_entry.id   3e48564a21dcf0bb1d4d96c27b98b009
#
_cell.length_a   1.000
_cell.length_b   1.000
_cell.length_c   1.000
_cell.angle_alpha   90.00
_cell.angle_beta   90.00
_cell.angle_gamma   90.00
#
_symmetry.space_group_name_H-M   'P 1'
#
loop_
_entity.id
_entity.type
_entity.pdbx_description
1 polymer ?
#
loop_
_entity_poly.entity_id
_entity_poly.type
_entity_poly.pdbx_seq_one_letter_code
_entity_poly.pdbx_strand_id
1 'polypeptide(L)'
;MRRRFLIVLTTAALFAGVAGCDAAAFNRWLVERGKPALTEPELSKVVALITAAENENTRKASFTGTLVGVDAARLGLSWRPGCPVGPADLRLITVSYWGFDNAGHTGELIVHRNIALQTIRAFRELWDAKFPINRMDTAEKFASPTDFRPDGSFIETHGPDLVNDTSAFFCRPTTGSSSGWSQHSYGTAIDINPVQNPYIKGATVIPENGTTARNASVPGTIVKGSLPVAAMKRAGLVWGGTWSSLKDYMHFSATGR
;
A
#
# COMPACT_ATOMS: atom_id res chain seq x y z
N MET A 1 -23.09 -18.41 -32.02
CA MET A 1 -22.05 -18.83 -31.07
C MET A 1 -21.02 -17.73 -30.74
N ARG A 2 -20.39 -17.05 -31.71
CA ARG A 2 -19.32 -16.05 -31.44
C ARG A 2 -19.75 -14.83 -30.55
N ARG A 3 -20.97 -14.30 -30.70
CA ARG A 3 -21.45 -13.17 -29.85
C ARG A 3 -21.72 -13.55 -28.38
N ARG A 4 -22.12 -14.78 -28.09
CA ARG A 4 -22.32 -15.25 -26.70
C ARG A 4 -20.97 -15.41 -25.97
N PHE A 5 -19.95 -15.88 -26.65
CA PHE A 5 -18.59 -16.06 -26.12
C PHE A 5 -17.93 -14.72 -25.77
N LEU A 6 -18.16 -13.66 -26.57
CA LEU A 6 -17.56 -12.33 -26.32
C LEU A 6 -18.14 -11.64 -25.07
N ILE A 7 -19.46 -11.82 -24.82
CA ILE A 7 -20.13 -11.27 -23.63
C ILE A 7 -19.67 -11.99 -22.34
N VAL A 8 -19.37 -13.27 -22.42
CA VAL A 8 -18.86 -14.06 -21.29
C VAL A 8 -17.42 -13.67 -20.95
N LEU A 9 -16.57 -13.37 -21.92
CA LEU A 9 -15.19 -12.94 -21.72
C LEU A 9 -15.09 -11.55 -21.06
N THR A 10 -15.96 -10.61 -21.43
CA THR A 10 -15.98 -9.28 -20.80
C THR A 10 -16.53 -9.29 -19.36
N THR A 11 -17.41 -10.25 -19.03
CA THR A 11 -17.94 -10.43 -17.67
C THR A 11 -17.03 -11.29 -16.79
N ALA A 12 -16.24 -12.20 -17.36
CA ALA A 12 -15.26 -12.98 -16.61
C ALA A 12 -14.11 -12.11 -16.06
N ALA A 13 -13.71 -11.06 -16.78
CA ALA A 13 -12.72 -10.09 -16.32
C ALA A 13 -13.16 -9.31 -15.07
N LEU A 14 -14.48 -9.09 -14.90
CA LEU A 14 -15.05 -8.44 -13.71
C LEU A 14 -15.14 -9.37 -12.48
N PHE A 15 -15.08 -10.69 -12.69
CA PHE A 15 -15.13 -11.69 -11.62
C PHE A 15 -13.75 -12.13 -11.13
N ALA A 16 -12.71 -11.95 -11.94
CA ALA A 16 -11.31 -12.30 -11.60
C ALA A 16 -10.75 -11.52 -10.38
N GLY A 17 -11.44 -10.47 -9.92
CA GLY A 17 -11.11 -9.74 -8.68
C GLY A 17 -11.54 -10.44 -7.39
N VAL A 18 -12.19 -11.61 -7.44
CA VAL A 18 -12.64 -12.36 -6.26
C VAL A 18 -11.76 -13.61 -6.14
N ALA A 19 -10.88 -13.62 -5.16
CA ALA A 19 -9.96 -14.71 -4.88
C ALA A 19 -10.68 -16.06 -4.72
N GLY A 20 -10.28 -17.04 -5.53
CA GLY A 20 -10.78 -18.40 -5.50
C GLY A 20 -11.97 -18.60 -6.44
N CYS A 21 -11.69 -18.78 -7.76
CA CYS A 21 -12.72 -19.11 -8.76
C CYS A 21 -13.36 -20.48 -8.50
N ASP A 22 -14.37 -20.50 -7.62
CA ASP A 22 -15.35 -21.59 -7.61
C ASP A 22 -16.28 -21.41 -8.84
N ALA A 23 -16.20 -22.39 -9.75
CA ALA A 23 -17.01 -22.43 -10.98
C ALA A 23 -18.52 -22.30 -10.70
N ALA A 24 -18.99 -22.88 -9.59
CA ALA A 24 -20.38 -22.78 -9.17
C ALA A 24 -20.74 -21.36 -8.67
N ALA A 25 -19.82 -20.67 -8.00
CA ALA A 25 -20.00 -19.28 -7.60
C ALA A 25 -20.09 -18.34 -8.79
N PHE A 26 -19.28 -18.56 -9.84
CA PHE A 26 -19.36 -17.80 -11.08
C PHE A 26 -20.70 -17.99 -11.80
N ASN A 27 -21.21 -19.20 -11.85
CA ASN A 27 -22.51 -19.48 -12.45
C ASN A 27 -23.66 -18.82 -11.65
N ARG A 28 -23.64 -18.88 -10.32
CA ARG A 28 -24.59 -18.15 -9.46
C ARG A 28 -24.56 -16.66 -9.75
N TRP A 29 -23.38 -16.06 -9.81
CA TRP A 29 -23.19 -14.64 -10.11
C TRP A 29 -23.77 -14.23 -11.49
N LEU A 30 -23.66 -15.08 -12.52
CA LEU A 30 -24.29 -14.87 -13.83
C LEU A 30 -25.81 -14.84 -13.72
N VAL A 31 -26.40 -15.82 -13.04
CA VAL A 31 -27.86 -15.97 -12.88
C VAL A 31 -28.45 -14.77 -12.11
N GLU A 32 -27.79 -14.35 -11.03
CA GLU A 32 -28.20 -13.16 -10.26
C GLU A 32 -28.28 -11.87 -11.09
N ARG A 33 -27.50 -11.80 -12.18
CA ARG A 33 -27.49 -10.67 -13.13
C ARG A 33 -28.33 -10.90 -14.38
N GLY A 34 -29.22 -11.87 -14.33
CA GLY A 34 -30.11 -12.18 -15.46
C GLY A 34 -29.38 -12.76 -16.68
N LYS A 35 -28.18 -13.33 -16.49
CA LYS A 35 -27.47 -14.03 -17.56
C LYS A 35 -27.74 -15.52 -17.47
N PRO A 36 -27.78 -16.24 -18.63
CA PRO A 36 -27.95 -17.69 -18.60
C PRO A 36 -26.75 -18.36 -17.91
N ALA A 37 -27.04 -19.39 -17.11
CA ALA A 37 -26.02 -20.25 -16.56
C ALA A 37 -25.21 -20.93 -17.70
N LEU A 38 -23.93 -21.12 -17.48
CA LEU A 38 -23.04 -21.86 -18.37
C LEU A 38 -23.17 -23.36 -18.10
N THR A 39 -23.03 -24.14 -19.16
CA THR A 39 -22.88 -25.61 -19.06
C THR A 39 -21.49 -25.95 -18.51
N GLU A 40 -21.32 -27.15 -17.96
CA GLU A 40 -20.02 -27.60 -17.41
C GLU A 40 -18.85 -27.47 -18.41
N PRO A 41 -18.97 -27.83 -19.72
CA PRO A 41 -17.89 -27.62 -20.68
C PRO A 41 -17.58 -26.16 -20.95
N GLU A 42 -18.58 -25.27 -20.90
CA GLU A 42 -18.38 -23.82 -21.06
C GLU A 42 -17.70 -23.22 -19.83
N LEU A 43 -18.12 -23.65 -18.66
CA LEU A 43 -17.55 -23.24 -17.38
C LEU A 43 -16.07 -23.63 -17.29
N SER A 44 -15.75 -24.87 -17.63
CA SER A 44 -14.35 -25.35 -17.65
C SER A 44 -13.47 -24.53 -18.59
N LYS A 45 -13.98 -24.13 -19.76
CA LYS A 45 -13.26 -23.26 -20.71
C LYS A 45 -13.03 -21.85 -20.13
N VAL A 46 -14.04 -21.27 -19.48
CA VAL A 46 -13.92 -19.94 -18.85
C VAL A 46 -12.92 -19.97 -17.72
N VAL A 47 -12.98 -20.96 -16.83
CA VAL A 47 -12.01 -21.15 -15.74
C VAL A 47 -10.59 -21.31 -16.30
N ALA A 48 -10.39 -22.13 -17.33
CA ALA A 48 -9.09 -22.31 -17.96
C ALA A 48 -8.53 -21.01 -18.56
N LEU A 49 -9.38 -20.18 -19.18
CA LEU A 49 -8.99 -18.86 -19.72
C LEU A 49 -8.62 -17.86 -18.62
N ILE A 50 -9.39 -17.83 -17.52
CA ILE A 50 -9.09 -16.98 -16.36
C ILE A 50 -7.75 -17.41 -15.75
N THR A 51 -7.57 -18.70 -15.49
CA THR A 51 -6.32 -19.25 -14.93
C THR A 51 -5.12 -18.99 -15.86
N ALA A 52 -5.30 -19.10 -17.18
CA ALA A 52 -4.24 -18.79 -18.13
C ALA A 52 -3.88 -17.30 -18.14
N ALA A 53 -4.88 -16.41 -18.05
CA ALA A 53 -4.67 -14.96 -17.96
C ALA A 53 -3.99 -14.55 -16.64
N GLU A 54 -4.39 -15.15 -15.52
CA GLU A 54 -3.76 -14.96 -14.21
C GLU A 54 -2.30 -15.45 -14.22
N ASN A 55 -2.04 -16.62 -14.81
CA ASN A 55 -0.69 -17.16 -14.97
C ASN A 55 0.18 -16.30 -15.90
N GLU A 56 -0.39 -15.75 -16.98
CA GLU A 56 0.34 -14.85 -17.89
C GLU A 56 0.67 -13.52 -17.21
N ASN A 57 -0.26 -12.93 -16.45
CA ASN A 57 0.00 -11.76 -15.63
C ASN A 57 1.07 -12.02 -14.56
N THR A 58 1.01 -13.17 -13.90
CA THR A 58 2.01 -13.58 -12.91
C THR A 58 3.38 -13.83 -13.54
N ARG A 59 3.44 -14.34 -14.78
CA ARG A 59 4.69 -14.52 -15.54
C ARG A 59 5.28 -13.20 -16.03
N LYS A 60 4.45 -12.21 -16.41
CA LYS A 60 4.90 -10.89 -16.88
C LYS A 60 5.36 -9.99 -15.72
N ALA A 61 4.83 -10.21 -14.52
CA ALA A 61 5.17 -9.42 -13.36
C ALA A 61 6.34 -10.06 -12.59
N SER A 62 7.56 -9.63 -12.92
CA SER A 62 8.73 -9.92 -12.09
C SER A 62 8.93 -8.80 -11.08
N PHE A 63 9.25 -9.14 -9.83
CA PHE A 63 9.64 -8.13 -8.84
C PHE A 63 10.90 -7.40 -9.29
N THR A 64 10.84 -6.08 -9.26
CA THR A 64 12.00 -5.20 -9.42
C THR A 64 12.19 -4.38 -8.16
N GLY A 65 13.44 -4.15 -7.78
CA GLY A 65 13.80 -3.28 -6.67
C GLY A 65 15.08 -2.55 -7.00
N THR A 66 15.03 -1.22 -7.08
CA THR A 66 16.18 -0.37 -7.33
C THR A 66 16.32 0.68 -6.26
N LEU A 67 17.51 1.24 -6.09
CA LEU A 67 17.74 2.38 -5.22
C LEU A 67 18.74 3.35 -5.86
N VAL A 68 18.45 4.65 -5.71
CA VAL A 68 19.31 5.74 -6.19
C VAL A 68 19.37 6.85 -5.15
N GLY A 69 20.40 7.71 -5.26
CA GLY A 69 20.48 8.93 -4.45
C GLY A 69 19.39 9.93 -4.83
N VAL A 70 19.12 10.86 -3.93
CA VAL A 70 18.19 11.98 -4.17
C VAL A 70 18.90 13.31 -3.87
N ASP A 71 18.41 14.36 -4.49
CA ASP A 71 18.77 15.74 -4.19
C ASP A 71 17.57 16.54 -3.65
N ALA A 72 17.79 17.79 -3.27
CA ALA A 72 16.74 18.64 -2.74
C ALA A 72 15.63 18.91 -3.75
N ALA A 73 15.94 18.97 -5.04
CA ALA A 73 14.95 19.19 -6.08
C ALA A 73 13.99 18.01 -6.21
N ARG A 74 14.51 16.76 -6.13
CA ARG A 74 13.69 15.54 -6.15
C ARG A 74 12.82 15.41 -4.90
N LEU A 75 13.26 15.92 -3.75
CA LEU A 75 12.50 15.88 -2.50
C LEU A 75 11.35 16.90 -2.47
N GLY A 76 11.45 17.99 -3.25
CA GLY A 76 10.41 19.01 -3.34
C GLY A 76 9.95 19.51 -1.97
N LEU A 77 8.64 19.67 -1.80
CA LEU A 77 8.03 20.12 -0.54
C LEU A 77 8.11 19.11 0.61
N SER A 78 8.49 17.86 0.36
CA SER A 78 8.67 16.89 1.42
C SER A 78 9.95 17.12 2.25
N TRP A 79 10.85 18.00 1.78
CA TRP A 79 12.09 18.34 2.48
C TRP A 79 12.33 19.85 2.49
N ARG A 80 12.99 20.35 3.52
CA ARG A 80 13.46 21.73 3.64
C ARG A 80 14.70 21.82 4.53
N PRO A 81 15.51 22.91 4.44
CA PRO A 81 16.56 23.19 5.41
C PRO A 81 16.01 23.14 6.85
N GLY A 82 16.76 22.52 7.75
CA GLY A 82 16.33 22.30 9.15
C GLY A 82 15.69 20.93 9.40
N CYS A 83 15.43 20.13 8.36
CA CYS A 83 15.05 18.73 8.53
C CYS A 83 16.16 17.93 9.22
N PRO A 84 15.84 16.90 10.02
CA PRO A 84 16.83 16.15 10.82
C PRO A 84 17.82 15.36 9.96
N VAL A 85 17.51 15.11 8.69
CA VAL A 85 18.39 14.43 7.73
C VAL A 85 18.50 15.24 6.43
N GLY A 86 19.63 15.17 5.79
CA GLY A 86 19.88 15.78 4.49
C GLY A 86 19.60 14.83 3.32
N PRO A 87 19.52 15.36 2.08
CA PRO A 87 19.33 14.55 0.88
C PRO A 87 20.36 13.42 0.73
N ALA A 88 21.60 13.65 1.17
CA ALA A 88 22.69 12.67 1.10
C ALA A 88 22.40 11.39 1.93
N ASP A 89 21.57 11.49 2.97
CA ASP A 89 21.19 10.37 3.83
C ASP A 89 20.00 9.58 3.28
N LEU A 90 19.32 10.11 2.28
CA LEU A 90 18.10 9.54 1.73
C LEU A 90 18.35 8.79 0.42
N ARG A 91 17.48 7.83 0.13
CA ARG A 91 17.45 7.07 -1.11
C ARG A 91 16.04 6.97 -1.63
N LEU A 92 15.88 7.20 -2.91
CA LEU A 92 14.70 6.78 -3.65
C LEU A 92 14.83 5.29 -3.92
N ILE A 93 13.87 4.52 -3.45
CA ILE A 93 13.68 3.13 -3.85
C ILE A 93 12.49 3.05 -4.79
N THR A 94 12.65 2.27 -5.87
CA THR A 94 11.57 1.93 -6.78
C THR A 94 11.33 0.43 -6.64
N VAL A 95 10.12 0.01 -6.29
CA VAL A 95 9.81 -1.39 -6.03
C VAL A 95 8.51 -1.81 -6.71
N SER A 96 8.44 -3.08 -7.12
CA SER A 96 7.17 -3.66 -7.54
C SER A 96 6.28 -3.88 -6.33
N TYR A 97 4.97 -3.65 -6.50
CA TYR A 97 3.95 -4.02 -5.53
C TYR A 97 2.72 -4.63 -6.22
N TRP A 98 1.96 -5.41 -5.49
CA TRP A 98 0.74 -6.02 -5.95
C TRP A 98 -0.44 -5.11 -5.63
N GLY A 99 -1.27 -4.78 -6.63
CA GLY A 99 -2.42 -3.88 -6.46
C GLY A 99 -3.68 -4.60 -5.97
N PHE A 100 -4.67 -3.83 -5.52
CA PHE A 100 -6.02 -4.33 -5.22
C PHE A 100 -6.78 -4.80 -6.48
N ASP A 101 -6.33 -4.40 -7.65
CA ASP A 101 -6.79 -4.88 -8.96
C ASP A 101 -6.22 -6.24 -9.35
N ASN A 102 -5.47 -6.86 -8.44
CA ASN A 102 -4.78 -8.13 -8.64
C ASN A 102 -3.76 -8.08 -9.80
N ALA A 103 -3.12 -6.93 -9.99
CA ALA A 103 -2.06 -6.71 -10.97
C ALA A 103 -0.76 -6.22 -10.31
N GLY A 104 0.34 -6.40 -11.01
CA GLY A 104 1.64 -5.87 -10.62
C GLY A 104 1.80 -4.41 -11.03
N HIS A 105 2.26 -3.58 -10.09
CA HIS A 105 2.54 -2.16 -10.25
C HIS A 105 3.98 -1.85 -9.83
N THR A 106 4.41 -0.63 -10.11
CA THR A 106 5.68 -0.09 -9.64
C THR A 106 5.40 1.17 -8.83
N GLY A 107 6.03 1.28 -7.67
CA GLY A 107 5.91 2.43 -6.78
C GLY A 107 7.25 2.95 -6.30
N GLU A 108 7.23 4.12 -5.69
CA GLU A 108 8.41 4.83 -5.22
C GLU A 108 8.29 5.21 -3.74
N LEU A 109 9.35 5.00 -2.97
CA LEU A 109 9.48 5.48 -1.60
C LEU A 109 10.82 6.18 -1.41
N ILE A 110 10.86 7.24 -0.62
CA ILE A 110 12.10 7.83 -0.15
C ILE A 110 12.32 7.37 1.29
N VAL A 111 13.45 6.71 1.53
CA VAL A 111 13.79 6.16 2.84
C VAL A 111 15.25 6.49 3.21
N HIS A 112 15.59 6.40 4.49
CA HIS A 112 16.96 6.56 4.93
C HIS A 112 17.84 5.44 4.35
N ARG A 113 19.06 5.79 3.93
CA ARG A 113 20.01 4.84 3.31
C ARG A 113 20.25 3.57 4.14
N ASN A 114 20.16 3.66 5.46
CA ASN A 114 20.44 2.53 6.35
C ASN A 114 19.36 1.45 6.34
N ILE A 115 18.12 1.79 5.92
CA ILE A 115 16.99 0.83 5.83
C ILE A 115 16.60 0.49 4.39
N ALA A 116 17.20 1.14 3.39
CA ALA A 116 16.74 1.05 2.00
C ALA A 116 16.74 -0.38 1.44
N LEU A 117 17.86 -1.11 1.61
CA LEU A 117 17.96 -2.49 1.11
C LEU A 117 17.00 -3.45 1.84
N GLN A 118 16.86 -3.29 3.16
CA GLN A 118 15.97 -4.10 3.98
C GLN A 118 14.51 -3.82 3.63
N THR A 119 14.18 -2.56 3.32
CA THR A 119 12.86 -2.16 2.84
C THR A 119 12.53 -2.84 1.50
N ILE A 120 13.45 -2.82 0.52
CA ILE A 120 13.28 -3.53 -0.76
C ILE A 120 13.00 -5.02 -0.52
N ARG A 121 13.73 -5.66 0.41
CA ARG A 121 13.52 -7.08 0.75
C ARG A 121 12.14 -7.32 1.36
N ALA A 122 11.69 -6.43 2.26
CA ALA A 122 10.36 -6.54 2.85
C ALA A 122 9.25 -6.42 1.78
N PHE A 123 9.36 -5.45 0.86
CA PHE A 123 8.41 -5.33 -0.25
C PHE A 123 8.47 -6.51 -1.22
N ARG A 124 9.63 -7.16 -1.39
CA ARG A 124 9.71 -8.42 -2.13
C ARG A 124 8.86 -9.52 -1.48
N GLU A 125 8.90 -9.64 -0.16
CA GLU A 125 8.06 -10.64 0.54
C GLU A 125 6.57 -10.32 0.41
N LEU A 126 6.18 -9.04 0.47
CA LEU A 126 4.79 -8.62 0.24
C LEU A 126 4.33 -8.93 -1.19
N TRP A 127 5.21 -8.70 -2.18
CA TRP A 127 4.99 -9.03 -3.57
C TRP A 127 4.77 -10.53 -3.78
N ASP A 128 5.67 -11.36 -3.26
CA ASP A 128 5.62 -12.81 -3.43
C ASP A 128 4.34 -13.42 -2.82
N ALA A 129 3.83 -12.78 -1.75
CA ALA A 129 2.57 -13.14 -1.11
C ALA A 129 1.33 -12.48 -1.71
N LYS A 130 1.50 -11.66 -2.74
CA LYS A 130 0.43 -10.85 -3.35
C LYS A 130 -0.35 -10.00 -2.33
N PHE A 131 0.36 -9.46 -1.32
CA PHE A 131 -0.26 -8.54 -0.38
C PHE A 131 -0.64 -7.24 -1.10
N PRO A 132 -1.93 -6.86 -1.14
CA PRO A 132 -2.35 -5.75 -1.96
C PRO A 132 -1.99 -4.41 -1.31
N ILE A 133 -1.41 -3.53 -2.13
CA ILE A 133 -1.12 -2.14 -1.82
C ILE A 133 -1.92 -1.27 -2.77
N ASN A 134 -2.60 -0.25 -2.23
CA ASN A 134 -3.48 0.60 -3.02
C ASN A 134 -2.68 1.50 -3.98
N ARG A 135 -1.67 2.15 -3.42
CA ARG A 135 -0.84 3.13 -4.12
C ARG A 135 0.49 3.25 -3.40
N MET A 136 1.54 3.63 -4.11
CA MET A 136 2.86 3.86 -3.53
C MET A 136 3.56 4.98 -4.31
N ASP A 137 3.51 6.17 -3.76
CA ASP A 137 4.13 7.37 -4.31
C ASP A 137 4.97 8.09 -3.24
N THR A 138 5.83 8.98 -3.67
CA THR A 138 6.63 9.80 -2.75
C THR A 138 5.82 11.02 -2.26
N ALA A 139 5.99 11.39 -0.98
CA ALA A 139 5.12 12.35 -0.29
C ALA A 139 5.11 13.77 -0.89
N GLU A 140 6.15 14.18 -1.62
CA GLU A 140 6.17 15.49 -2.29
C GLU A 140 5.07 15.66 -3.35
N LYS A 141 4.50 14.57 -3.86
CA LYS A 141 3.38 14.62 -4.80
C LYS A 141 2.09 15.10 -4.15
N PHE A 142 1.99 15.02 -2.83
CA PHE A 142 0.81 15.37 -2.04
C PHE A 142 1.05 16.57 -1.12
N ALA A 143 2.31 16.89 -0.84
CA ALA A 143 2.67 17.98 0.06
C ALA A 143 2.21 19.34 -0.47
N SER A 144 1.64 20.16 0.41
CA SER A 144 1.23 21.53 0.13
C SER A 144 1.93 22.52 1.04
N PRO A 145 2.26 23.71 0.58
CA PRO A 145 2.75 24.79 1.47
C PRO A 145 1.78 25.11 2.61
N THR A 146 0.48 24.87 2.41
CA THR A 146 -0.57 25.14 3.41
C THR A 146 -0.60 24.10 4.54
N ASP A 147 0.09 22.96 4.39
CA ASP A 147 0.23 21.96 5.45
C ASP A 147 1.14 22.44 6.59
N PHE A 148 1.98 23.46 6.32
CA PHE A 148 2.89 24.06 7.30
C PHE A 148 2.36 25.43 7.76
N ARG A 149 2.04 25.55 9.04
CA ARG A 149 1.56 26.79 9.62
C ARG A 149 2.72 27.74 9.98
N PRO A 150 2.44 29.06 10.09
CA PRO A 150 3.46 30.03 10.51
C PRO A 150 4.06 29.76 11.89
N ASP A 151 3.34 29.09 12.80
CA ASP A 151 3.82 28.69 14.13
C ASP A 151 4.69 27.42 14.13
N GLY A 152 4.97 26.86 12.94
CA GLY A 152 5.76 25.65 12.75
C GLY A 152 4.99 24.36 12.95
N SER A 153 3.70 24.42 13.34
CA SER A 153 2.87 23.22 13.41
C SER A 153 2.51 22.68 12.01
N PHE A 154 2.20 21.40 11.96
CA PHE A 154 1.84 20.69 10.74
C PHE A 154 0.41 20.17 10.84
N ILE A 155 -0.36 20.43 9.80
CA ILE A 155 -1.68 19.82 9.58
C ILE A 155 -1.70 19.22 8.19
N GLU A 156 -1.90 17.93 8.15
CA GLU A 156 -2.02 17.19 6.90
C GLU A 156 -3.39 17.43 6.27
N THR A 157 -3.46 18.42 5.38
CA THR A 157 -4.68 18.73 4.61
C THR A 157 -4.63 18.11 3.21
N HIS A 158 -3.46 17.71 2.74
CA HIS A 158 -3.21 17.14 1.41
C HIS A 158 -2.25 15.94 1.44
N GLY A 159 -2.08 15.27 2.58
CA GLY A 159 -1.06 14.26 2.75
C GLY A 159 -1.37 12.89 2.09
N PRO A 160 -0.37 12.02 2.04
CA PRO A 160 -0.48 10.69 1.46
C PRO A 160 -1.56 9.82 2.12
N ASP A 161 -1.80 9.99 3.42
CA ASP A 161 -2.79 9.20 4.17
C ASP A 161 -4.21 9.38 3.63
N LEU A 162 -4.55 10.60 3.20
CA LEU A 162 -5.90 10.96 2.72
C LEU A 162 -6.25 10.31 1.37
N VAL A 163 -5.24 9.92 0.59
CA VAL A 163 -5.39 9.27 -0.73
C VAL A 163 -5.03 7.80 -0.69
N ASN A 164 -4.94 7.22 0.51
CA ASN A 164 -4.58 5.81 0.73
C ASN A 164 -3.24 5.44 0.09
N ASP A 165 -2.25 6.33 0.22
CA ASP A 165 -0.92 6.13 -0.33
C ASP A 165 0.01 5.46 0.68
N THR A 166 0.73 4.44 0.23
CA THR A 166 1.85 3.86 0.99
C THR A 166 3.05 4.76 0.81
N SER A 167 3.49 5.41 1.89
CA SER A 167 4.49 6.46 1.87
C SER A 167 5.58 6.27 2.92
N ALA A 168 6.65 7.09 2.84
CA ALA A 168 7.76 7.00 3.79
C ALA A 168 8.25 8.38 4.24
N PHE A 169 9.27 8.94 3.59
CA PHE A 169 9.89 10.19 4.01
C PHE A 169 8.95 11.39 3.82
N PHE A 170 8.74 12.12 4.91
CA PHE A 170 8.11 13.44 4.91
C PHE A 170 8.61 14.25 6.10
N CYS A 171 9.32 15.34 5.84
CA CYS A 171 9.89 16.19 6.88
C CYS A 171 8.83 17.07 7.53
N ARG A 172 8.23 16.58 8.60
CA ARG A 172 7.19 17.25 9.38
C ARG A 172 7.32 16.99 10.88
N PRO A 173 6.76 17.83 11.73
CA PRO A 173 6.61 17.52 13.15
C PRO A 173 5.76 16.25 13.38
N THR A 174 5.85 15.69 14.55
CA THR A 174 4.92 14.63 15.00
C THR A 174 3.49 15.16 14.97
N THR A 175 2.55 14.36 14.46
CA THR A 175 1.12 14.71 14.38
C THR A 175 0.59 15.19 15.72
N GLY A 176 -0.01 16.40 15.73
CA GLY A 176 -0.55 17.03 16.93
C GLY A 176 0.50 17.60 17.89
N SER A 177 1.74 17.77 17.45
CA SER A 177 2.82 18.42 18.22
C SER A 177 3.51 19.49 17.41
N SER A 178 3.93 20.58 18.05
CA SER A 178 4.82 21.60 17.49
C SER A 178 6.29 21.34 17.80
N SER A 179 6.59 20.34 18.63
CA SER A 179 7.94 19.99 19.04
C SER A 179 8.24 18.52 18.73
N GLY A 180 9.44 18.27 18.21
CA GLY A 180 9.90 16.93 17.84
C GLY A 180 9.49 16.53 16.42
N TRP A 181 10.40 15.80 15.79
CA TRP A 181 10.23 15.32 14.42
C TRP A 181 9.53 13.98 14.39
N SER A 182 8.62 13.81 13.43
CA SER A 182 8.09 12.49 13.07
C SER A 182 9.21 11.55 12.62
N GLN A 183 9.05 10.24 12.80
CA GLN A 183 10.00 9.25 12.28
C GLN A 183 10.08 9.26 10.75
N HIS A 184 9.04 9.73 10.08
CA HIS A 184 9.05 10.01 8.65
C HIS A 184 10.08 11.07 8.26
N SER A 185 10.35 12.05 9.14
CA SER A 185 11.34 13.10 8.91
C SER A 185 12.78 12.59 8.89
N TYR A 186 13.02 11.43 9.48
CA TYR A 186 14.31 10.72 9.41
C TYR A 186 14.39 9.74 8.26
N GLY A 187 13.30 9.53 7.50
CA GLY A 187 13.22 8.49 6.48
C GLY A 187 13.25 7.07 7.06
N THR A 188 12.93 6.90 8.34
CA THR A 188 13.00 5.63 9.07
C THR A 188 11.63 5.07 9.43
N ALA A 189 10.58 5.59 8.80
CA ALA A 189 9.21 5.11 8.92
C ALA A 189 8.56 4.91 7.56
N ILE A 190 7.60 3.98 7.52
CA ILE A 190 6.79 3.63 6.34
C ILE A 190 5.36 3.43 6.81
N ASP A 191 4.41 4.05 6.12
CA ASP A 191 2.99 3.84 6.30
C ASP A 191 2.42 3.04 5.13
N ILE A 192 1.63 1.99 5.41
CA ILE A 192 1.10 1.05 4.40
C ILE A 192 -0.42 1.06 4.43
N ASN A 193 -1.05 1.38 3.28
CA ASN A 193 -2.51 1.37 3.11
C ASN A 193 -3.26 2.10 4.23
N PRO A 194 -3.14 3.41 4.38
CA PRO A 194 -3.71 4.16 5.50
C PRO A 194 -5.20 3.94 5.74
N VAL A 195 -6.00 3.80 4.67
CA VAL A 195 -7.45 3.56 4.79
C VAL A 195 -7.75 2.18 5.40
N GLN A 196 -7.02 1.13 5.02
CA GLN A 196 -7.16 -0.20 5.60
C GLN A 196 -6.50 -0.29 6.99
N ASN A 197 -5.57 0.60 7.29
CA ASN A 197 -4.72 0.55 8.49
C ASN A 197 -4.61 1.92 9.16
N PRO A 198 -5.71 2.52 9.61
CA PRO A 198 -5.71 3.90 10.10
C PRO A 198 -4.94 4.07 11.42
N TYR A 199 -4.49 5.32 11.65
CA TYR A 199 -4.15 5.80 12.98
C TYR A 199 -5.44 5.98 13.79
N ILE A 200 -5.45 5.54 15.06
CA ILE A 200 -6.59 5.66 15.98
C ILE A 200 -6.14 6.14 17.36
N LYS A 201 -6.69 7.27 17.80
CA LYS A 201 -6.47 7.81 19.16
C LYS A 201 -7.79 8.32 19.73
N GLY A 202 -8.36 7.57 20.67
CA GLY A 202 -9.71 7.89 21.17
C GLY A 202 -10.75 7.85 20.06
N ALA A 203 -11.43 8.96 19.82
CA ALA A 203 -12.39 9.12 18.73
C ALA A 203 -11.75 9.55 17.40
N THR A 204 -10.46 9.90 17.39
CA THR A 204 -9.77 10.35 16.18
C THR A 204 -9.34 9.17 15.33
N VAL A 205 -9.71 9.17 14.06
CA VAL A 205 -9.29 8.21 13.04
C VAL A 205 -8.66 8.99 11.88
N ILE A 206 -7.45 8.60 11.46
CA ILE A 206 -6.74 9.21 10.32
C ILE A 206 -6.31 8.10 9.35
N PRO A 207 -6.71 8.16 8.07
CA PRO A 207 -7.67 9.11 7.49
C PRO A 207 -9.08 8.90 8.05
N GLU A 208 -9.95 9.91 7.94
CA GLU A 208 -11.31 9.88 8.52
C GLU A 208 -12.17 8.71 7.98
N ASN A 209 -11.95 8.32 6.73
CA ASN A 209 -12.58 7.15 6.10
C ASN A 209 -11.86 5.82 6.39
N GLY A 210 -10.94 5.80 7.36
CA GLY A 210 -10.17 4.62 7.73
C GLY A 210 -11.01 3.50 8.33
N THR A 211 -10.68 2.25 7.97
CA THR A 211 -11.35 1.06 8.46
C THR A 211 -10.86 0.67 9.85
N THR A 212 -11.69 0.86 10.86
CA THR A 212 -11.33 0.55 12.27
C THR A 212 -11.43 -0.94 12.61
N ALA A 213 -12.26 -1.70 11.88
CA ALA A 213 -12.38 -3.14 12.05
C ALA A 213 -11.08 -3.85 11.63
N ARG A 214 -10.52 -4.68 12.53
CA ARG A 214 -9.26 -5.42 12.29
C ARG A 214 -9.57 -6.85 11.87
N ASN A 215 -9.87 -7.04 10.57
CA ASN A 215 -10.18 -8.35 9.99
C ASN A 215 -9.12 -8.75 8.96
N ALA A 216 -8.37 -9.81 9.25
CA ALA A 216 -7.32 -10.34 8.39
C ALA A 216 -7.83 -10.84 7.02
N SER A 217 -9.13 -11.13 6.89
CA SER A 217 -9.72 -11.56 5.62
C SER A 217 -10.02 -10.39 4.68
N VAL A 218 -9.94 -9.14 5.16
CA VAL A 218 -10.08 -7.96 4.31
C VAL A 218 -8.73 -7.66 3.65
N PRO A 219 -8.64 -7.65 2.32
CA PRO A 219 -7.40 -7.39 1.62
C PRO A 219 -6.72 -6.09 2.07
N GLY A 220 -5.39 -6.11 2.18
CA GLY A 220 -4.60 -4.94 2.58
C GLY A 220 -4.63 -4.60 4.07
N THR A 221 -5.40 -5.33 4.89
CA THR A 221 -5.46 -5.11 6.35
C THR A 221 -4.28 -5.77 7.06
N ILE A 222 -3.59 -4.99 7.90
CA ILE A 222 -2.45 -5.44 8.71
C ILE A 222 -2.94 -5.76 10.12
N VAL A 223 -2.72 -7.00 10.56
CA VAL A 223 -3.05 -7.46 11.92
C VAL A 223 -1.83 -8.08 12.59
N LYS A 224 -1.88 -8.23 13.91
CA LYS A 224 -0.82 -8.89 14.69
C LYS A 224 -0.54 -10.29 14.12
N GLY A 225 0.73 -10.57 13.85
CA GLY A 225 1.18 -11.85 13.28
C GLY A 225 1.03 -11.99 11.76
N SER A 226 0.48 -10.98 11.07
CA SER A 226 0.38 -10.99 9.61
C SER A 226 1.74 -10.87 8.93
N LEU A 227 1.79 -11.26 7.65
CA LEU A 227 3.01 -11.20 6.85
C LEU A 227 3.64 -9.81 6.80
N PRO A 228 2.91 -8.69 6.60
CA PRO A 228 3.53 -7.36 6.61
C PRO A 228 4.26 -7.06 7.91
N VAL A 229 3.68 -7.42 9.07
CA VAL A 229 4.34 -7.24 10.38
C VAL A 229 5.63 -8.05 10.46
N ALA A 230 5.62 -9.29 9.97
CA ALA A 230 6.80 -10.14 9.98
C ALA A 230 7.89 -9.65 9.02
N ALA A 231 7.53 -9.23 7.80
CA ALA A 231 8.45 -8.73 6.78
C ALA A 231 9.11 -7.42 7.23
N MET A 232 8.32 -6.45 7.71
CA MET A 232 8.84 -5.17 8.20
C MET A 232 9.70 -5.34 9.46
N LYS A 233 9.35 -6.28 10.35
CA LYS A 233 10.21 -6.64 11.49
C LYS A 233 11.58 -7.16 11.05
N ARG A 234 11.64 -7.98 10.01
CA ARG A 234 12.93 -8.43 9.43
C ARG A 234 13.73 -7.28 8.81
N ALA A 235 13.04 -6.26 8.31
CA ALA A 235 13.67 -5.01 7.86
C ALA A 235 14.13 -4.10 9.02
N GLY A 236 13.90 -4.49 10.27
CA GLY A 236 14.27 -3.69 11.44
C GLY A 236 13.22 -2.65 11.85
N LEU A 237 11.99 -2.77 11.34
CA LEU A 237 10.91 -1.83 11.62
C LEU A 237 9.88 -2.42 12.59
N VAL A 238 9.45 -1.63 13.56
CA VAL A 238 8.46 -2.00 14.59
C VAL A 238 7.10 -1.44 14.21
N TRP A 239 6.07 -2.25 14.35
CA TRP A 239 4.70 -1.90 13.98
C TRP A 239 3.98 -1.09 15.07
N GLY A 240 3.39 0.05 14.69
CA GLY A 240 2.62 0.94 15.57
C GLY A 240 1.28 0.36 16.07
N GLY A 241 0.76 -0.71 15.43
CA GLY A 241 -0.41 -1.43 15.92
C GLY A 241 -0.21 -2.12 17.28
N THR A 242 1.04 -2.22 17.78
CA THR A 242 1.36 -2.74 19.13
C THR A 242 1.34 -1.68 20.23
N TRP A 243 1.28 -0.38 19.89
CA TRP A 243 1.32 0.69 20.88
C TRP A 243 0.12 0.64 21.84
N SER A 244 0.28 1.10 23.06
CA SER A 244 -0.76 1.00 24.10
C SER A 244 -1.66 2.25 24.17
N SER A 245 -1.10 3.46 24.04
CA SER A 245 -1.82 4.73 24.21
C SER A 245 -2.64 5.15 22.99
N LEU A 246 -2.28 4.63 21.84
CA LEU A 246 -2.96 4.81 20.56
C LEU A 246 -2.62 3.61 19.66
N LYS A 247 -3.26 3.49 18.52
CA LYS A 247 -2.94 2.51 17.49
C LYS A 247 -2.60 3.22 16.20
N ASP A 248 -1.47 2.87 15.63
CA ASP A 248 -1.08 3.34 14.32
C ASP A 248 -0.84 2.12 13.43
N TYR A 249 -1.91 1.67 12.80
CA TYR A 249 -1.91 0.39 12.11
C TYR A 249 -1.17 0.43 10.77
N MET A 250 -1.04 1.61 10.13
CA MET A 250 -0.26 1.79 8.92
C MET A 250 1.25 1.81 9.20
N HIS A 251 1.63 2.29 10.40
CA HIS A 251 2.98 2.75 10.73
C HIS A 251 3.96 1.65 11.09
N PHE A 252 5.11 1.69 10.45
CA PHE A 252 6.30 0.89 10.77
C PHE A 252 7.50 1.80 10.91
N SER A 253 8.21 1.78 12.03
CA SER A 253 9.38 2.64 12.24
C SER A 253 10.56 1.92 12.89
N ALA A 254 11.78 2.40 12.62
CA ALA A 254 13.00 1.83 13.18
C ALA A 254 13.10 2.00 14.71
N THR A 255 12.45 3.00 15.28
CA THR A 255 12.46 3.26 16.72
C THR A 255 11.27 2.66 17.46
N GLY A 256 10.26 2.20 16.76
CA GLY A 256 9.00 1.73 17.34
C GLY A 256 8.11 2.85 17.87
N ARG A 257 8.30 4.07 17.39
CA ARG A 257 7.54 5.28 17.77
C ARG A 257 7.11 6.05 16.54
#